data_61ed53e870a65ccdffa988fee889786e
#
_entry.id   61ed53e870a65ccdffa988fee889786e
#
_cell.length_a   1.000
_cell.length_b   1.000
_cell.length_c   1.000
_cell.angle_alpha   90.00
_cell.angle_beta   90.00
_cell.angle_gamma   90.00
#
_symmetry.space_group_name_H-M   'P 1'
#
loop_
_entity.id
_entity.type
_entity.pdbx_description
1 polymer ?
#
loop_
_entity_poly.entity_id
_entity_poly.type
_entity_poly.pdbx_seq_one_letter_code
_entity_poly.pdbx_strand_id
1 'polypeptide(L)'
;MTMADGPMAGVPFDIGSLKRNWRSRIEAIRSSGELPIIDIESSFDARAFNPAQYAKLMDDNAIALIAFSPQARGWTDDARVVVAIDPWRYIPTTTAGIPPAWPKDGEQFLAATATHVAKDRYPLMGEFEFHHYPSPRQLKRGQTQRDLALPIDGELGHRLFRLSEETGISFQIHYEIEDRLLPPLEKMLKQYPKAKVIWCHLAQIRYSDLNTIYGPAYVRKLIEIHPNLYFDTAFGGPDSRYPASREFHATIWDRRSGGVKKDWAQLISDHPWRFLAALDIGGDRMDTLGEKAQDLHRFLAALPPKTAEIVATKAAWKLLFNEDL
;
A
#
# COMPACT_ATOMS: atom_id res chain seq x y z
N MET A 1 -15.84 -9.90 23.65
CA MET A 1 -14.41 -10.20 23.80
C MET A 1 -13.71 -9.42 22.72
N THR A 2 -13.02 -8.36 23.03
CA THR A 2 -12.19 -7.61 22.07
C THR A 2 -10.95 -8.44 21.79
N MET A 3 -10.52 -8.57 20.54
CA MET A 3 -9.33 -9.37 20.17
C MET A 3 -8.02 -8.90 20.86
N ALA A 4 -8.01 -7.68 21.42
CA ALA A 4 -6.92 -7.17 22.24
C ALA A 4 -6.64 -8.02 23.51
N ASP A 5 -7.62 -8.80 23.97
CA ASP A 5 -7.53 -9.64 25.15
C ASP A 5 -7.27 -11.13 24.84
N GLY A 6 -6.94 -11.45 23.58
CA GLY A 6 -6.57 -12.81 23.18
C GLY A 6 -5.22 -13.26 23.76
N PRO A 7 -4.97 -14.58 23.85
CA PRO A 7 -3.74 -15.14 24.46
C PRO A 7 -2.44 -14.72 23.75
N MET A 8 -2.53 -14.11 22.56
CA MET A 8 -1.39 -13.61 21.79
C MET A 8 -1.23 -12.08 21.84
N ALA A 9 -2.12 -11.35 22.52
CA ALA A 9 -2.02 -9.89 22.64
C ALA A 9 -0.70 -9.50 23.34
N GLY A 10 0.04 -8.56 22.72
CA GLY A 10 1.33 -8.09 23.25
C GLY A 10 2.52 -9.02 23.06
N VAL A 11 2.36 -10.16 22.38
CA VAL A 11 3.50 -11.02 22.01
C VAL A 11 4.12 -10.51 20.73
N PRO A 12 5.42 -10.15 20.69
CA PRO A 12 6.10 -9.70 19.48
C PRO A 12 6.08 -10.75 18.38
N PHE A 13 5.96 -10.32 17.12
CA PHE A 13 6.14 -11.24 15.99
C PHE A 13 7.58 -11.75 15.91
N ASP A 14 7.73 -13.06 15.73
CA ASP A 14 9.01 -13.65 15.31
C ASP A 14 9.23 -13.41 13.81
N ILE A 15 9.66 -12.20 13.48
CA ILE A 15 9.93 -11.79 12.09
C ILE A 15 10.98 -12.69 11.44
N GLY A 16 11.92 -13.24 12.21
CA GLY A 16 12.93 -14.17 11.69
C GLY A 16 12.31 -15.46 11.16
N SER A 17 11.42 -16.08 11.94
CA SER A 17 10.68 -17.28 11.49
C SER A 17 9.74 -16.95 10.32
N LEU A 18 9.01 -15.86 10.38
CA LEU A 18 8.12 -15.44 9.30
C LEU A 18 8.90 -15.22 7.99
N LYS A 19 10.04 -14.55 8.02
CA LYS A 19 10.88 -14.33 6.82
C LYS A 19 11.35 -15.65 6.20
N ARG A 20 11.68 -16.68 7.00
CA ARG A 20 12.04 -17.99 6.45
C ARG A 20 10.87 -18.62 5.68
N ASN A 21 9.67 -18.59 6.24
CA ASN A 21 8.47 -19.07 5.57
C ASN A 21 8.21 -18.30 4.27
N TRP A 22 8.24 -16.97 4.33
CA TRP A 22 8.00 -16.11 3.19
C TRP A 22 9.02 -16.31 2.05
N ARG A 23 10.32 -16.44 2.37
CA ARG A 23 11.35 -16.76 1.37
C ARG A 23 11.09 -18.11 0.70
N SER A 24 10.75 -19.13 1.47
CA SER A 24 10.44 -20.46 0.94
C SER A 24 9.24 -20.43 -0.02
N ARG A 25 8.21 -19.64 0.31
CA ARG A 25 7.03 -19.49 -0.55
C ARG A 25 7.35 -18.72 -1.83
N ILE A 26 8.09 -17.62 -1.74
CA ILE A 26 8.55 -16.85 -2.91
C ILE A 26 9.35 -17.76 -3.84
N GLU A 27 10.26 -18.54 -3.29
CA GLU A 27 11.11 -19.44 -4.08
C GLU A 27 10.30 -20.58 -4.72
N ALA A 28 9.29 -21.11 -4.04
CA ALA A 28 8.40 -22.14 -4.60
C ALA A 28 7.66 -21.62 -5.85
N ILE A 29 7.10 -20.39 -5.80
CA ILE A 29 6.47 -19.76 -6.95
C ILE A 29 7.48 -19.48 -8.07
N ARG A 30 8.67 -18.98 -7.75
CA ARG A 30 9.73 -18.75 -8.74
C ARG A 30 10.15 -20.06 -9.41
N SER A 31 10.25 -21.14 -8.67
CA SER A 31 10.61 -22.47 -9.18
C SER A 31 9.56 -23.09 -10.10
N SER A 32 8.27 -22.68 -9.99
CA SER A 32 7.23 -23.05 -10.96
C SER A 32 7.28 -22.25 -12.26
N GLY A 33 8.20 -21.28 -12.37
CA GLY A 33 8.37 -20.45 -13.56
C GLY A 33 7.50 -19.19 -13.56
N GLU A 34 6.83 -18.89 -12.45
CA GLU A 34 5.99 -17.71 -12.29
C GLU A 34 6.76 -16.56 -11.61
N LEU A 35 6.33 -15.32 -11.85
CA LEU A 35 6.85 -14.15 -11.16
C LEU A 35 6.12 -13.98 -9.82
N PRO A 36 6.79 -14.24 -8.67
CA PRO A 36 6.15 -14.04 -7.38
C PRO A 36 5.91 -12.55 -7.10
N ILE A 37 4.76 -12.23 -6.50
CA ILE A 37 4.37 -10.87 -6.16
C ILE A 37 4.27 -10.71 -4.65
N ILE A 38 4.83 -9.62 -4.12
CA ILE A 38 4.55 -9.10 -2.79
C ILE A 38 3.58 -7.94 -2.96
N ASP A 39 2.32 -8.14 -2.61
CA ASP A 39 1.34 -7.08 -2.49
C ASP A 39 1.61 -6.27 -1.23
N ILE A 40 2.08 -5.02 -1.41
CA ILE A 40 2.48 -4.17 -0.28
C ILE A 40 1.30 -3.45 0.37
N GLU A 41 0.15 -3.39 -0.31
CA GLU A 41 -0.99 -2.60 0.14
C GLU A 41 -2.30 -3.33 -0.13
N SER A 42 -2.84 -3.90 0.94
CA SER A 42 -4.20 -4.45 1.02
C SER A 42 -4.70 -4.44 2.46
N SER A 43 -6.01 -4.49 2.61
CA SER A 43 -6.65 -4.45 3.93
C SER A 43 -7.79 -5.46 4.02
N PHE A 44 -8.14 -5.88 5.22
CA PHE A 44 -9.21 -6.83 5.44
C PHE A 44 -10.19 -6.41 6.55
N ASP A 45 -11.44 -6.83 6.42
CA ASP A 45 -12.43 -6.84 7.49
C ASP A 45 -12.50 -8.26 8.05
N ALA A 46 -12.17 -8.46 9.32
CA ALA A 46 -12.14 -9.77 9.97
C ALA A 46 -13.47 -10.53 9.85
N ARG A 47 -14.60 -9.81 9.68
CA ARG A 47 -15.94 -10.40 9.52
C ARG A 47 -16.18 -10.96 8.10
N ALA A 48 -15.46 -10.44 7.11
CA ALA A 48 -15.57 -10.85 5.70
C ALA A 48 -14.37 -11.69 5.26
N PHE A 49 -13.37 -11.88 6.11
CA PHE A 49 -12.16 -12.60 5.77
C PHE A 49 -12.39 -14.11 5.71
N ASN A 50 -12.14 -14.70 4.54
CA ASN A 50 -12.16 -16.16 4.32
C ASN A 50 -10.74 -16.64 3.97
N PRO A 51 -9.99 -17.22 4.92
CA PRO A 51 -8.59 -17.60 4.71
C PRO A 51 -8.38 -18.58 3.54
N ALA A 52 -9.24 -19.59 3.42
CA ALA A 52 -9.10 -20.61 2.38
C ALA A 52 -9.31 -20.04 0.97
N GLN A 53 -10.28 -19.14 0.83
CA GLN A 53 -10.54 -18.46 -0.45
C GLN A 53 -9.42 -17.49 -0.79
N TYR A 54 -8.88 -16.73 0.18
CA TYR A 54 -7.73 -15.86 -0.03
C TYR A 54 -6.50 -16.67 -0.43
N ALA A 55 -6.19 -17.75 0.27
CA ALA A 55 -5.08 -18.62 -0.06
C ALA A 55 -5.16 -19.16 -1.50
N LYS A 56 -6.34 -19.62 -1.90
CA LYS A 56 -6.56 -20.09 -3.28
C LYS A 56 -6.37 -18.98 -4.31
N LEU A 57 -6.95 -17.79 -4.08
CA LEU A 57 -6.81 -16.66 -5.00
C LEU A 57 -5.37 -16.17 -5.12
N MET A 58 -4.63 -16.18 -4.01
CA MET A 58 -3.20 -15.85 -4.02
C MET A 58 -2.40 -16.86 -4.84
N ASP A 59 -2.66 -18.16 -4.64
CA ASP A 59 -1.96 -19.23 -5.36
C ASP A 59 -2.28 -19.19 -6.86
N ASP A 60 -3.55 -19.02 -7.23
CA ASP A 60 -3.98 -18.92 -8.62
C ASP A 60 -3.39 -17.72 -9.39
N ASN A 61 -2.86 -16.71 -8.67
CA ASN A 61 -2.36 -15.45 -9.25
C ASN A 61 -0.89 -15.15 -8.91
N ALA A 62 -0.12 -16.12 -8.44
CA ALA A 62 1.29 -15.96 -8.04
C ALA A 62 1.53 -14.85 -6.99
N ILE A 63 0.52 -14.54 -6.17
CA ILE A 63 0.67 -13.60 -5.06
C ILE A 63 1.35 -14.34 -3.90
N ALA A 64 2.63 -14.08 -3.74
CA ALA A 64 3.41 -14.74 -2.69
C ALA A 64 3.02 -14.24 -1.30
N LEU A 65 2.99 -12.93 -1.12
CA LEU A 65 2.72 -12.30 0.17
C LEU A 65 1.76 -11.13 0.01
N ILE A 66 0.98 -10.89 1.05
CA ILE A 66 0.15 -9.68 1.19
C ILE A 66 0.54 -8.98 2.51
N ALA A 67 0.91 -7.70 2.43
CA ALA A 67 0.97 -6.82 3.58
C ALA A 67 -0.47 -6.42 3.94
N PHE A 68 -0.98 -6.96 5.06
CA PHE A 68 -2.42 -7.04 5.27
C PHE A 68 -2.84 -6.23 6.50
N SER A 69 -3.38 -5.03 6.25
CA SER A 69 -3.85 -4.11 7.30
C SER A 69 -5.25 -4.47 7.77
N PRO A 70 -5.50 -4.57 9.09
CA PRO A 70 -6.87 -4.64 9.58
C PRO A 70 -7.65 -3.36 9.29
N GLN A 71 -8.87 -3.49 8.77
CA GLN A 71 -9.86 -2.41 8.71
C GLN A 71 -10.73 -2.44 9.96
N ALA A 72 -10.17 -2.10 11.10
CA ALA A 72 -10.93 -2.08 12.34
C ALA A 72 -11.76 -0.79 12.46
N ARG A 73 -12.96 -0.89 13.00
CA ARG A 73 -13.77 0.27 13.40
C ARG A 73 -13.24 0.97 14.65
N GLY A 74 -12.12 0.51 15.18
CA GLY A 74 -11.42 1.01 16.34
C GLY A 74 -9.95 0.59 16.30
N TRP A 75 -9.33 0.49 17.48
CA TRP A 75 -7.89 0.18 17.64
C TRP A 75 -7.59 -1.34 17.67
N THR A 76 -8.54 -2.18 17.32
CA THR A 76 -8.39 -3.64 17.42
C THR A 76 -7.40 -4.12 16.39
N ASP A 77 -6.35 -4.76 16.84
CA ASP A 77 -5.32 -5.36 16.00
C ASP A 77 -5.69 -6.81 15.66
N ASP A 78 -6.16 -7.02 14.43
CA ASP A 78 -6.53 -8.34 13.91
C ASP A 78 -5.42 -9.01 13.07
N ALA A 79 -4.28 -8.32 12.81
CA ALA A 79 -3.21 -8.87 11.99
C ALA A 79 -2.59 -10.13 12.61
N ARG A 80 -2.58 -10.26 13.94
CA ARG A 80 -2.15 -11.46 14.64
C ARG A 80 -2.97 -12.68 14.26
N VAL A 81 -4.27 -12.51 14.09
CA VAL A 81 -5.18 -13.59 13.74
C VAL A 81 -4.87 -14.13 12.35
N VAL A 82 -4.72 -13.27 11.35
CA VAL A 82 -4.44 -13.72 9.98
C VAL A 82 -3.04 -14.34 9.87
N VAL A 83 -2.03 -13.78 10.54
CA VAL A 83 -0.68 -14.35 10.57
C VAL A 83 -0.65 -15.70 11.32
N ALA A 84 -1.45 -15.87 12.39
CA ALA A 84 -1.55 -17.15 13.10
C ALA A 84 -2.26 -18.22 12.25
N ILE A 85 -3.24 -17.84 11.42
CA ILE A 85 -3.92 -18.74 10.49
C ILE A 85 -3.00 -19.19 9.37
N ASP A 86 -2.24 -18.24 8.77
CA ASP A 86 -1.31 -18.56 7.69
C ASP A 86 -0.02 -17.72 7.76
N PRO A 87 1.00 -18.20 8.47
CA PRO A 87 2.27 -17.50 8.61
C PRO A 87 3.13 -17.51 7.34
N TRP A 88 2.65 -18.12 6.26
CA TRP A 88 3.36 -18.20 4.98
C TRP A 88 2.95 -17.11 3.99
N ARG A 89 1.79 -16.46 4.21
CA ARG A 89 1.19 -15.55 3.23
C ARG A 89 1.09 -14.10 3.68
N TYR A 90 0.97 -13.85 4.99
CA TYR A 90 0.63 -12.50 5.46
C TYR A 90 1.78 -11.82 6.18
N ILE A 91 2.10 -10.59 5.73
CA ILE A 91 3.00 -9.68 6.43
C ILE A 91 2.14 -8.83 7.37
N PRO A 92 2.38 -8.89 8.69
CA PRO A 92 1.60 -8.11 9.64
C PRO A 92 1.80 -6.62 9.38
N THR A 93 0.68 -5.90 9.22
CA THR A 93 0.65 -4.46 9.03
C THR A 93 -0.25 -3.84 10.08
N THR A 94 0.09 -2.67 10.58
CA THR A 94 -0.74 -2.03 11.60
C THR A 94 -2.12 -1.67 11.04
N THR A 95 -3.09 -1.39 11.91
CA THR A 95 -4.45 -1.02 11.51
C THR A 95 -4.44 0.14 10.53
N ALA A 96 -5.26 0.06 9.48
CA ALA A 96 -5.40 1.11 8.49
C ALA A 96 -6.01 2.39 9.10
N GLY A 97 -5.40 3.53 8.81
CA GLY A 97 -5.82 4.86 9.27
C GLY A 97 -6.96 5.41 8.42
N ILE A 98 -8.16 4.86 8.59
CA ILE A 98 -9.36 5.21 7.86
C ILE A 98 -10.43 5.83 8.77
N PRO A 99 -11.39 6.64 8.23
CA PRO A 99 -12.52 7.11 8.99
C PRO A 99 -13.39 5.96 9.58
N PRO A 100 -14.01 6.14 10.77
CA PRO A 100 -14.00 7.39 11.55
C PRO A 100 -12.82 7.52 12.53
N ALA A 101 -12.11 6.44 12.84
CA ALA A 101 -11.12 6.41 13.92
C ALA A 101 -9.94 7.34 13.65
N TRP A 102 -9.35 7.26 12.47
CA TRP A 102 -8.17 8.03 12.12
C TRP A 102 -8.36 9.55 12.25
N PRO A 103 -9.34 10.19 11.60
CA PRO A 103 -9.50 11.64 11.72
C PRO A 103 -10.04 12.10 13.06
N LYS A 104 -10.83 11.25 13.76
CA LYS A 104 -11.50 11.63 15.01
C LYS A 104 -10.59 11.49 16.22
N ASP A 105 -9.87 10.37 16.30
CA ASP A 105 -9.11 9.96 17.48
C ASP A 105 -7.63 9.75 17.12
N GLY A 106 -7.10 10.54 16.18
CA GLY A 106 -5.79 10.34 15.54
C GLY A 106 -4.62 10.25 16.50
N GLU A 107 -4.64 10.98 17.64
CA GLU A 107 -3.59 10.87 18.65
C GLU A 107 -3.55 9.49 19.30
N GLN A 108 -4.70 8.97 19.69
CA GLN A 108 -4.80 7.64 20.29
C GLN A 108 -4.48 6.56 19.25
N PHE A 109 -4.89 6.78 18.01
CA PHE A 109 -4.57 5.91 16.89
C PHE A 109 -3.06 5.80 16.70
N LEU A 110 -2.34 6.91 16.63
CA LEU A 110 -0.89 6.92 16.50
C LEU A 110 -0.17 6.35 17.72
N ALA A 111 -0.70 6.54 18.93
CA ALA A 111 -0.16 5.93 20.14
C ALA A 111 -0.26 4.40 20.10
N ALA A 112 -1.38 3.87 19.62
CA ALA A 112 -1.55 2.42 19.40
C ALA A 112 -0.61 1.91 18.30
N THR A 113 -0.53 2.61 17.16
CA THR A 113 0.40 2.30 16.08
C THR A 113 1.85 2.26 16.56
N ALA A 114 2.29 3.26 17.33
CA ALA A 114 3.63 3.32 17.90
C ALA A 114 3.90 2.13 18.85
N THR A 115 2.90 1.69 19.62
CA THR A 115 3.01 0.51 20.47
C THR A 115 3.20 -0.76 19.64
N HIS A 116 2.43 -0.94 18.58
CA HIS A 116 2.54 -2.09 17.68
C HIS A 116 3.94 -2.14 17.02
N VAL A 117 4.43 -1.03 16.53
CA VAL A 117 5.75 -0.96 15.90
C VAL A 117 6.87 -1.25 16.90
N ALA A 118 6.86 -0.59 18.07
CA ALA A 118 7.94 -0.67 19.04
C ALA A 118 7.96 -1.98 19.82
N LYS A 119 6.78 -2.48 20.23
CA LYS A 119 6.66 -3.65 21.10
C LYS A 119 6.39 -4.92 20.32
N ASP A 120 5.49 -4.86 19.34
CA ASP A 120 4.97 -6.02 18.63
C ASP A 120 5.72 -6.34 17.34
N ARG A 121 6.64 -5.47 16.93
CA ARG A 121 7.53 -5.63 15.76
C ARG A 121 6.81 -5.73 14.42
N TYR A 122 5.79 -4.91 14.22
CA TYR A 122 5.19 -4.76 12.89
C TYR A 122 6.18 -4.16 11.91
N PRO A 123 6.43 -4.77 10.74
CA PRO A 123 7.39 -4.28 9.75
C PRO A 123 6.86 -3.16 8.86
N LEU A 124 5.55 -2.87 8.93
CA LEU A 124 4.88 -1.87 8.11
C LEU A 124 3.76 -1.22 8.90
N MET A 125 3.63 0.09 8.77
CA MET A 125 2.45 0.83 9.22
C MET A 125 1.47 0.95 8.04
N GLY A 126 0.19 0.63 8.29
CA GLY A 126 -0.85 0.58 7.28
C GLY A 126 -1.13 1.91 6.63
N GLU A 127 -2.03 1.90 5.65
CA GLU A 127 -2.43 3.06 4.90
C GLU A 127 -3.12 4.09 5.80
N PHE A 128 -2.63 5.34 5.77
CA PHE A 128 -3.22 6.49 6.46
C PHE A 128 -3.83 7.43 5.43
N GLU A 129 -5.15 7.63 5.52
CA GLU A 129 -5.86 8.55 4.62
C GLU A 129 -5.67 10.00 5.05
N PHE A 130 -5.00 10.81 4.23
CA PHE A 130 -4.89 12.26 4.38
C PHE A 130 -5.78 13.01 3.39
N HIS A 131 -5.83 12.56 2.14
CA HIS A 131 -6.74 13.11 1.14
C HIS A 131 -7.34 11.97 0.33
N HIS A 132 -8.63 11.75 0.49
CA HIS A 132 -9.35 10.64 -0.12
C HIS A 132 -10.72 11.11 -0.63
N TYR A 133 -10.96 10.98 -1.93
CA TYR A 133 -12.28 11.06 -2.51
C TYR A 133 -13.00 9.71 -2.38
N PRO A 134 -14.34 9.70 -2.20
CA PRO A 134 -15.07 8.44 -2.16
C PRO A 134 -14.79 7.60 -3.40
N SER A 135 -14.39 6.34 -3.22
CA SER A 135 -14.13 5.42 -4.33
C SER A 135 -15.39 5.22 -5.21
N PRO A 136 -15.25 4.70 -6.45
CA PRO A 136 -16.40 4.42 -7.31
C PRO A 136 -17.48 3.57 -6.63
N ARG A 137 -17.08 2.60 -5.83
CA ARG A 137 -18.00 1.73 -5.06
C ARG A 137 -18.71 2.50 -3.94
N GLN A 138 -17.98 3.36 -3.25
CA GLN A 138 -18.53 4.21 -2.18
C GLN A 138 -19.52 5.22 -2.72
N LEU A 139 -19.20 5.88 -3.85
CA LEU A 139 -20.13 6.79 -4.54
C LEU A 139 -21.43 6.09 -4.93
N LYS A 140 -21.34 4.87 -5.50
CA LYS A 140 -22.53 4.06 -5.82
C LYS A 140 -23.40 3.75 -4.60
N ARG A 141 -22.81 3.66 -3.41
CA ARG A 141 -23.47 3.34 -2.15
C ARG A 141 -23.89 4.60 -1.36
N GLY A 142 -23.62 5.80 -1.88
CA GLY A 142 -23.87 7.07 -1.17
C GLY A 142 -22.99 7.26 0.09
N GLN A 143 -21.84 6.63 0.13
CA GLN A 143 -20.91 6.67 1.28
C GLN A 143 -19.98 7.88 1.17
N THR A 144 -20.50 9.08 1.47
CA THR A 144 -19.72 10.33 1.39
C THR A 144 -18.84 10.60 2.61
N GLN A 145 -19.00 9.85 3.70
CA GLN A 145 -18.17 9.95 4.92
C GLN A 145 -16.69 9.55 4.68
N ARG A 146 -16.39 9.02 3.50
CA ARG A 146 -15.02 8.71 3.05
C ARG A 146 -14.39 9.86 2.26
N ASP A 147 -15.08 10.97 2.07
CA ASP A 147 -14.49 12.22 1.57
C ASP A 147 -13.71 12.87 2.70
N LEU A 148 -12.37 12.79 2.61
CA LEU A 148 -11.47 13.20 3.67
C LEU A 148 -10.40 14.15 3.15
N ALA A 149 -10.17 15.23 3.87
CA ALA A 149 -9.08 16.17 3.62
C ALA A 149 -8.41 16.57 4.96
N LEU A 150 -7.38 15.84 5.34
CA LEU A 150 -6.53 16.16 6.47
C LEU A 150 -5.23 16.82 5.97
N PRO A 151 -4.73 17.88 6.61
CA PRO A 151 -3.46 18.46 6.25
C PRO A 151 -2.32 17.49 6.57
N ILE A 152 -1.55 17.10 5.53
CA ILE A 152 -0.42 16.19 5.72
C ILE A 152 0.70 16.84 6.54
N ASP A 153 0.82 18.16 6.50
CA ASP A 153 1.72 18.96 7.33
C ASP A 153 1.04 19.49 8.62
N GLY A 154 -0.05 18.85 9.03
CA GLY A 154 -0.69 19.05 10.34
C GLY A 154 -0.06 18.17 11.43
N GLU A 155 -0.57 18.28 12.65
CA GLU A 155 -0.01 17.59 13.83
C GLU A 155 0.07 16.06 13.62
N LEU A 156 -0.98 15.43 13.08
CA LEU A 156 -1.01 13.98 12.83
C LEU A 156 0.05 13.57 11.81
N GLY A 157 0.22 14.35 10.74
CA GLY A 157 1.27 14.10 9.75
C GLY A 157 2.66 14.20 10.38
N HIS A 158 2.94 15.28 11.10
CA HIS A 158 4.23 15.45 11.78
C HIS A 158 4.54 14.29 12.74
N ARG A 159 3.57 13.81 13.49
CA ARG A 159 3.76 12.66 14.40
C ARG A 159 4.02 11.37 13.66
N LEU A 160 3.30 11.10 12.57
CA LEU A 160 3.47 9.89 11.76
C LEU A 160 4.84 9.86 11.08
N PHE A 161 5.26 10.97 10.45
CA PHE A 161 6.58 11.07 9.84
C PHE A 161 7.71 10.90 10.86
N ARG A 162 7.58 11.54 12.03
CA ARG A 162 8.54 11.38 13.14
C ARG A 162 8.60 9.92 13.62
N LEU A 163 7.47 9.26 13.79
CA LEU A 163 7.41 7.86 14.19
C LEU A 163 8.18 6.97 13.19
N SER A 164 8.02 7.22 11.89
CA SER A 164 8.78 6.50 10.86
C SER A 164 10.29 6.78 10.95
N GLU A 165 10.71 8.02 11.17
CA GLU A 165 12.15 8.35 11.35
C GLU A 165 12.76 7.67 12.57
N GLU A 166 12.05 7.69 13.70
CA GLU A 166 12.51 7.12 14.97
C GLU A 166 12.61 5.60 14.95
N THR A 167 11.69 4.95 14.26
CA THR A 167 11.61 3.48 14.22
C THR A 167 12.27 2.86 12.98
N GLY A 168 12.46 3.64 11.91
CA GLY A 168 12.91 3.15 10.61
C GLY A 168 11.85 2.34 9.87
N ILE A 169 10.61 2.26 10.38
CA ILE A 169 9.50 1.51 9.77
C ILE A 169 8.79 2.39 8.75
N SER A 170 8.52 1.82 7.57
CA SER A 170 7.77 2.50 6.51
C SER A 170 6.28 2.60 6.83
N PHE A 171 5.65 3.63 6.28
CA PHE A 171 4.20 3.82 6.34
C PHE A 171 3.63 4.18 4.98
N GLN A 172 2.35 3.91 4.81
CA GLN A 172 1.59 4.14 3.59
C GLN A 172 0.68 5.35 3.76
N ILE A 173 0.59 6.19 2.71
CA ILE A 173 -0.33 7.32 2.69
C ILE A 173 -1.27 7.23 1.50
N HIS A 174 -2.58 7.35 1.77
CA HIS A 174 -3.57 7.67 0.75
C HIS A 174 -3.67 9.19 0.63
N TYR A 175 -3.14 9.70 -0.48
CA TYR A 175 -3.06 11.14 -0.69
C TYR A 175 -3.33 11.43 -2.16
N GLU A 176 -4.61 11.44 -2.53
CA GLU A 176 -5.07 11.71 -3.89
C GLU A 176 -4.69 13.11 -4.30
N ILE A 177 -4.10 13.23 -5.49
CA ILE A 177 -3.32 14.39 -5.85
C ILE A 177 -4.17 15.55 -6.38
N GLU A 178 -3.80 16.75 -5.94
CA GLU A 178 -4.13 18.04 -6.52
C GLU A 178 -2.88 18.92 -6.45
N ASP A 179 -2.73 19.86 -7.37
CA ASP A 179 -1.52 20.72 -7.41
C ASP A 179 -1.24 21.45 -6.10
N ARG A 180 -2.30 21.89 -5.39
CA ARG A 180 -2.21 22.56 -4.09
C ARG A 180 -1.69 21.65 -2.95
N LEU A 181 -1.76 20.33 -3.13
CA LEU A 181 -1.36 19.35 -2.12
C LEU A 181 0.13 18.93 -2.25
N LEU A 182 0.76 19.24 -3.38
CA LEU A 182 2.16 18.90 -3.63
C LEU A 182 3.14 19.64 -2.68
N PRO A 183 3.05 20.98 -2.50
CA PRO A 183 4.00 21.69 -1.64
C PRO A 183 4.00 21.23 -0.16
N PRO A 184 2.84 20.97 0.49
CA PRO A 184 2.84 20.41 1.84
C PRO A 184 3.53 19.05 1.94
N LEU A 185 3.32 18.16 0.97
CA LEU A 185 3.98 16.86 0.96
C LEU A 185 5.50 16.99 0.76
N GLU A 186 5.95 17.80 -0.20
CA GLU A 186 7.39 18.05 -0.42
C GLU A 186 8.05 18.64 0.83
N LYS A 187 7.37 19.54 1.53
CA LYS A 187 7.83 20.10 2.81
C LYS A 187 8.05 19.01 3.86
N MET A 188 7.09 18.07 4.00
CA MET A 188 7.19 16.97 4.94
C MET A 188 8.33 16.00 4.59
N LEU A 189 8.46 15.62 3.32
CA LEU A 189 9.54 14.75 2.84
C LEU A 189 10.92 15.37 3.09
N LYS A 190 11.05 16.69 2.91
CA LYS A 190 12.29 17.44 3.20
C LYS A 190 12.58 17.55 4.70
N GLN A 191 11.54 17.75 5.49
CA GLN A 191 11.67 17.93 6.95
C GLN A 191 12.02 16.62 7.66
N TYR A 192 11.55 15.49 7.14
CA TYR A 192 11.74 14.14 7.69
C TYR A 192 12.46 13.22 6.68
N PRO A 193 13.75 13.47 6.39
CA PRO A 193 14.47 12.78 5.31
C PRO A 193 14.74 11.31 5.56
N LYS A 194 14.57 10.82 6.78
CA LYS A 194 14.72 9.41 7.15
C LYS A 194 13.39 8.67 7.25
N ALA A 195 12.26 9.37 7.23
CA ALA A 195 10.95 8.76 7.21
C ALA A 195 10.74 8.01 5.88
N LYS A 196 10.27 6.77 5.93
CA LYS A 196 10.06 5.95 4.74
C LYS A 196 8.59 5.99 4.33
N VAL A 197 8.29 6.77 3.30
CA VAL A 197 6.93 7.05 2.85
C VAL A 197 6.59 6.23 1.62
N ILE A 198 5.51 5.47 1.66
CA ILE A 198 4.91 4.81 0.49
C ILE A 198 3.68 5.63 0.09
N TRP A 199 3.75 6.29 -1.08
CA TRP A 199 2.62 7.02 -1.62
C TRP A 199 1.76 6.07 -2.45
N CYS A 200 0.58 5.74 -1.92
CA CYS A 200 -0.30 4.72 -2.48
C CYS A 200 -0.92 5.13 -3.81
N HIS A 201 -1.24 4.12 -4.63
CA HIS A 201 -1.97 4.21 -5.90
C HIS A 201 -1.28 5.10 -6.95
N LEU A 202 0.05 5.26 -6.87
CA LEU A 202 0.80 6.19 -7.72
C LEU A 202 0.14 7.60 -7.71
N ALA A 203 -0.28 8.03 -6.52
CA ALA A 203 -0.96 9.30 -6.25
C ALA A 203 -2.25 9.56 -7.04
N GLN A 204 -2.93 8.55 -7.42
CA GLN A 204 -4.24 8.49 -8.08
C GLN A 204 -4.90 9.86 -8.44
N ILE A 205 -5.20 10.10 -9.71
CA ILE A 205 -5.83 11.33 -10.19
C ILE A 205 -7.35 11.15 -10.28
N ARG A 206 -8.13 12.02 -9.62
CA ARG A 206 -9.59 12.04 -9.70
C ARG A 206 -10.13 13.14 -10.59
N TYR A 207 -9.44 14.29 -10.62
CA TYR A 207 -9.82 15.48 -11.38
C TYR A 207 -8.58 16.04 -12.08
N SER A 208 -8.56 16.01 -13.42
CA SER A 208 -7.38 16.42 -14.18
C SER A 208 -7.21 17.95 -14.18
N ASP A 209 -8.29 18.71 -14.04
CA ASP A 209 -8.27 20.18 -13.92
C ASP A 209 -7.65 20.67 -12.59
N LEU A 210 -7.67 19.84 -11.56
CA LEU A 210 -7.01 20.10 -10.27
C LEU A 210 -5.56 19.58 -10.22
N ASN A 211 -5.11 18.91 -11.27
CA ASN A 211 -3.83 18.19 -11.29
C ASN A 211 -3.12 18.34 -12.63
N THR A 212 -2.39 19.43 -12.76
CA THR A 212 -1.69 19.82 -13.99
C THR A 212 -0.18 19.56 -13.93
N ILE A 213 0.37 19.35 -12.72
CA ILE A 213 1.82 19.23 -12.46
C ILE A 213 2.26 17.76 -12.42
N TYR A 214 1.44 16.89 -11.79
CA TYR A 214 1.82 15.51 -11.53
C TYR A 214 1.92 14.68 -12.81
N GLY A 215 3.07 14.02 -12.97
CA GLY A 215 3.37 13.15 -14.09
C GLY A 215 4.77 12.56 -13.97
N PRO A 216 5.26 11.76 -14.95
CA PRO A 216 6.52 11.04 -14.82
C PRO A 216 7.73 11.97 -14.61
N ALA A 217 7.75 13.16 -15.22
CA ALA A 217 8.84 14.13 -15.03
C ALA A 217 8.85 14.69 -13.59
N TYR A 218 7.67 14.98 -13.03
CA TYR A 218 7.56 15.44 -11.65
C TYR A 218 7.91 14.33 -10.64
N VAL A 219 7.42 13.11 -10.86
CA VAL A 219 7.74 11.96 -10.01
C VAL A 219 9.25 11.66 -10.04
N ARG A 220 9.90 11.74 -11.21
CA ARG A 220 11.36 11.61 -11.32
C ARG A 220 12.07 12.61 -10.43
N LYS A 221 11.72 13.88 -10.52
CA LYS A 221 12.28 14.95 -9.69
C LYS A 221 12.09 14.66 -8.20
N LEU A 222 10.91 14.20 -7.79
CA LEU A 222 10.65 13.84 -6.39
C LEU A 222 11.55 12.69 -5.91
N ILE A 223 11.68 11.62 -6.70
CA ILE A 223 12.50 10.46 -6.36
C ILE A 223 13.99 10.84 -6.23
N GLU A 224 14.48 11.72 -7.10
CA GLU A 224 15.87 12.19 -7.10
C GLU A 224 16.19 13.08 -5.89
N ILE A 225 15.22 13.89 -5.44
CA ILE A 225 15.40 14.80 -4.30
C ILE A 225 15.08 14.08 -2.97
N HIS A 226 14.11 13.17 -2.96
CA HIS A 226 13.60 12.51 -1.76
C HIS A 226 13.85 11.01 -1.79
N PRO A 227 15.03 10.53 -1.31
CA PRO A 227 15.38 9.10 -1.33
C PRO A 227 14.51 8.26 -0.39
N ASN A 228 13.69 8.88 0.43
CA ASN A 228 12.77 8.29 1.39
C ASN A 228 11.35 8.08 0.84
N LEU A 229 11.08 8.45 -0.43
CA LEU A 229 9.78 8.32 -1.07
C LEU A 229 9.72 7.08 -1.96
N TYR A 230 8.65 6.32 -1.83
CA TYR A 230 8.28 5.13 -2.60
C TYR A 230 6.86 5.28 -3.11
N PHE A 231 6.51 4.49 -4.13
CA PHE A 231 5.17 4.46 -4.71
C PHE A 231 4.69 3.03 -4.80
N ASP A 232 3.44 2.76 -4.49
CA ASP A 232 2.84 1.50 -4.86
C ASP A 232 2.11 1.59 -6.22
N THR A 233 1.80 0.43 -6.77
CA THR A 233 1.26 0.28 -8.12
C THR A 233 -0.21 -0.14 -8.14
N ALA A 234 -0.96 0.10 -7.06
CA ALA A 234 -2.39 -0.19 -6.99
C ALA A 234 -3.27 0.88 -7.68
N PHE A 235 -2.90 1.28 -8.88
CA PHE A 235 -3.57 2.36 -9.62
C PHE A 235 -4.78 1.92 -10.45
N GLY A 236 -5.10 0.64 -10.49
CA GLY A 236 -6.22 0.08 -11.27
C GLY A 236 -5.90 -0.17 -12.74
N GLY A 237 -6.85 -0.81 -13.44
CA GLY A 237 -6.70 -1.19 -14.84
C GLY A 237 -6.85 -0.03 -15.83
N PRO A 238 -6.58 -0.29 -17.13
CA PRO A 238 -6.59 0.73 -18.18
C PRO A 238 -7.96 1.39 -18.42
N ASP A 239 -9.04 0.69 -18.07
CA ASP A 239 -10.41 1.16 -18.26
C ASP A 239 -11.03 1.77 -16.99
N SER A 240 -10.26 1.84 -15.90
CA SER A 240 -10.72 2.39 -14.64
C SER A 240 -11.07 3.88 -14.75
N ARG A 241 -12.34 4.23 -14.48
CA ARG A 241 -12.85 5.61 -14.52
C ARG A 241 -13.36 6.05 -13.17
N TYR A 242 -13.14 7.31 -12.86
CA TYR A 242 -13.75 7.93 -11.69
C TYR A 242 -15.17 8.40 -12.04
N PRO A 243 -16.24 7.94 -11.37
CA PRO A 243 -17.61 8.21 -11.78
C PRO A 243 -17.99 9.68 -11.73
N ALA A 244 -17.44 10.45 -10.80
CA ALA A 244 -17.81 11.86 -10.62
C ALA A 244 -17.27 12.74 -11.77
N SER A 245 -15.98 12.60 -12.11
CA SER A 245 -15.35 13.36 -13.20
C SER A 245 -15.47 12.67 -14.56
N ARG A 246 -15.78 11.36 -14.58
CA ARG A 246 -15.72 10.46 -15.76
C ARG A 246 -14.34 10.30 -16.37
N GLU A 247 -13.31 10.76 -15.67
CA GLU A 247 -11.92 10.65 -16.11
C GLU A 247 -11.30 9.30 -15.80
N PHE A 248 -10.30 8.95 -16.58
CA PHE A 248 -9.46 7.79 -16.28
C PHE A 248 -8.43 8.19 -15.22
N HIS A 249 -8.50 7.57 -14.07
CA HIS A 249 -7.63 7.93 -12.95
C HIS A 249 -6.29 7.19 -12.92
N ALA A 250 -6.14 6.11 -13.67
CA ALA A 250 -4.87 5.41 -13.85
C ALA A 250 -4.09 5.99 -15.03
N THR A 251 -3.34 7.06 -14.81
CA THR A 251 -2.69 7.83 -15.87
C THR A 251 -1.51 7.12 -16.53
N ILE A 252 -1.03 6.03 -15.95
CA ILE A 252 0.08 5.22 -16.46
C ILE A 252 -0.26 4.48 -17.77
N TRP A 253 -1.53 4.20 -18.03
CA TRP A 253 -1.94 3.42 -19.19
C TRP A 253 -2.03 4.27 -20.48
N ASP A 254 -1.48 3.73 -21.56
CA ASP A 254 -1.75 4.22 -22.92
C ASP A 254 -2.99 3.56 -23.46
N ARG A 255 -4.05 4.34 -23.64
CA ARG A 255 -5.36 3.88 -24.10
C ARG A 255 -5.38 3.39 -25.54
N ARG A 256 -4.44 3.80 -26.36
CA ARG A 256 -4.39 3.40 -27.77
C ARG A 256 -3.84 1.99 -27.92
N SER A 257 -2.78 1.69 -27.17
CA SER A 257 -2.13 0.39 -27.19
C SER A 257 -2.65 -0.57 -26.10
N GLY A 258 -3.29 -0.02 -25.07
CA GLY A 258 -3.66 -0.74 -23.85
C GLY A 258 -2.46 -1.18 -23.00
N GLY A 259 -1.25 -0.70 -23.33
CA GLY A 259 -0.02 -0.92 -22.60
C GLY A 259 0.30 0.22 -21.64
N VAL A 260 1.49 0.16 -21.03
CA VAL A 260 2.03 1.23 -20.20
C VAL A 260 2.62 2.32 -21.08
N LYS A 261 2.39 3.59 -20.73
CA LYS A 261 3.02 4.73 -21.42
C LYS A 261 4.53 4.65 -21.30
N LYS A 262 5.24 4.94 -22.39
CA LYS A 262 6.70 4.78 -22.49
C LYS A 262 7.48 5.61 -21.46
N ASP A 263 7.03 6.83 -21.17
CA ASP A 263 7.65 7.73 -20.19
C ASP A 263 7.53 7.20 -18.76
N TRP A 264 6.38 6.61 -18.40
CA TRP A 264 6.19 5.91 -17.13
C TRP A 264 7.04 4.64 -17.05
N ALA A 265 7.02 3.81 -18.09
CA ALA A 265 7.84 2.58 -18.13
C ALA A 265 9.34 2.90 -18.01
N GLN A 266 9.81 3.97 -18.65
CA GLN A 266 11.19 4.43 -18.56
C GLN A 266 11.52 4.93 -17.14
N LEU A 267 10.67 5.76 -16.52
CA LEU A 267 10.85 6.22 -15.14
C LEU A 267 10.99 5.04 -14.17
N ILE A 268 10.09 4.05 -14.27
CA ILE A 268 10.11 2.87 -13.41
C ILE A 268 11.37 2.03 -13.66
N SER A 269 11.80 1.90 -14.91
CA SER A 269 13.03 1.17 -15.25
C SER A 269 14.31 1.86 -14.74
N ASP A 270 14.32 3.18 -14.70
CA ASP A 270 15.43 3.97 -14.16
C ASP A 270 15.50 3.91 -12.62
N HIS A 271 14.34 3.79 -11.96
CA HIS A 271 14.22 3.82 -10.50
C HIS A 271 13.42 2.64 -9.93
N PRO A 272 13.69 1.37 -10.31
CA PRO A 272 12.80 0.24 -10.02
C PRO A 272 12.59 -0.02 -8.51
N TRP A 273 13.57 0.34 -7.69
CA TRP A 273 13.52 0.18 -6.23
C TRP A 273 12.59 1.17 -5.51
N ARG A 274 11.98 2.10 -6.24
CA ARG A 274 11.02 3.09 -5.72
C ARG A 274 9.58 2.72 -5.98
N PHE A 275 9.33 1.65 -6.75
CA PHE A 275 8.00 1.20 -7.09
C PHE A 275 7.75 -0.20 -6.51
N LEU A 276 6.60 -0.38 -5.91
CA LEU A 276 6.23 -1.56 -5.13
C LEU A 276 4.94 -2.14 -5.70
N ALA A 277 4.91 -3.44 -5.95
CA ALA A 277 3.68 -4.11 -6.40
C ALA A 277 2.59 -4.00 -5.33
N ALA A 278 1.36 -3.70 -5.73
CA ALA A 278 0.22 -3.61 -4.85
C ALA A 278 -1.11 -3.89 -5.57
N LEU A 279 -2.10 -4.36 -4.81
CA LEU A 279 -3.43 -4.72 -5.33
C LEU A 279 -4.55 -3.82 -4.80
N ASP A 280 -4.41 -3.22 -3.63
CA ASP A 280 -5.49 -2.48 -2.92
C ASP A 280 -6.76 -3.34 -2.79
N ILE A 281 -6.63 -4.56 -2.27
CA ILE A 281 -7.80 -5.35 -1.89
C ILE A 281 -8.28 -4.85 -0.55
N GLY A 282 -9.39 -4.13 -0.53
CA GLY A 282 -9.91 -3.52 0.69
C GLY A 282 -11.11 -4.24 1.27
N GLY A 283 -11.06 -4.53 2.56
CA GLY A 283 -12.19 -4.96 3.37
C GLY A 283 -12.94 -6.19 2.83
N ASP A 284 -14.08 -5.94 2.19
CA ASP A 284 -15.00 -6.96 1.67
C ASP A 284 -14.81 -7.23 0.15
N ARG A 285 -13.73 -6.74 -0.47
CA ARG A 285 -13.50 -6.78 -1.93
C ARG A 285 -12.64 -7.94 -2.40
N MET A 286 -12.55 -9.03 -1.63
CA MET A 286 -11.74 -10.20 -1.98
C MET A 286 -12.07 -10.78 -3.36
N ASP A 287 -13.32 -10.70 -3.80
CA ASP A 287 -13.79 -11.12 -5.10
C ASP A 287 -13.09 -10.39 -6.27
N THR A 288 -12.52 -9.22 -6.03
CA THR A 288 -11.80 -8.45 -7.03
C THR A 288 -10.31 -8.80 -7.16
N LEU A 289 -9.76 -9.66 -6.30
CA LEU A 289 -8.33 -10.00 -6.28
C LEU A 289 -7.85 -10.51 -7.64
N GLY A 290 -8.58 -11.45 -8.24
CA GLY A 290 -8.18 -12.02 -9.53
C GLY A 290 -8.13 -10.98 -10.66
N GLU A 291 -9.09 -10.07 -10.75
CA GLU A 291 -9.11 -8.98 -11.74
C GLU A 291 -7.93 -8.04 -11.53
N LYS A 292 -7.74 -7.57 -10.29
CA LYS A 292 -6.64 -6.67 -9.95
C LYS A 292 -5.26 -7.30 -10.14
N ALA A 293 -5.12 -8.60 -9.83
CA ALA A 293 -3.90 -9.33 -10.09
C ALA A 293 -3.59 -9.44 -11.59
N GLN A 294 -4.61 -9.65 -12.45
CA GLN A 294 -4.43 -9.65 -13.90
C GLN A 294 -3.94 -8.28 -14.41
N ASP A 295 -4.51 -7.19 -13.93
CA ASP A 295 -4.07 -5.84 -14.29
C ASP A 295 -2.61 -5.60 -13.83
N LEU A 296 -2.25 -6.05 -12.62
CA LEU A 296 -0.88 -5.96 -12.11
C LEU A 296 0.10 -6.81 -12.94
N HIS A 297 -0.25 -8.05 -13.28
CA HIS A 297 0.56 -8.89 -14.18
C HIS A 297 0.74 -8.23 -15.55
N ARG A 298 -0.30 -7.65 -16.12
CA ARG A 298 -0.23 -6.90 -17.37
C ARG A 298 0.72 -5.71 -17.28
N PHE A 299 0.67 -4.96 -16.18
CA PHE A 299 1.60 -3.88 -15.91
C PHE A 299 3.05 -4.39 -15.82
N LEU A 300 3.31 -5.42 -15.01
CA LEU A 300 4.64 -5.99 -14.84
C LEU A 300 5.21 -6.56 -16.16
N ALA A 301 4.39 -7.19 -16.98
CA ALA A 301 4.78 -7.73 -18.28
C ALA A 301 5.18 -6.63 -19.30
N ALA A 302 4.74 -5.39 -19.10
CA ALA A 302 5.14 -4.25 -19.93
C ALA A 302 6.52 -3.66 -19.56
N LEU A 303 7.12 -4.13 -18.45
CA LEU A 303 8.44 -3.70 -17.99
C LEU A 303 9.53 -4.69 -18.42
N PRO A 304 10.80 -4.26 -18.52
CA PRO A 304 11.92 -5.20 -18.68
C PRO A 304 11.91 -6.27 -17.57
N PRO A 305 12.23 -7.53 -17.85
CA PRO A 305 12.10 -8.63 -16.87
C PRO A 305 12.80 -8.36 -15.53
N LYS A 306 14.00 -7.80 -15.55
CA LYS A 306 14.74 -7.43 -14.33
C LYS A 306 14.02 -6.33 -13.53
N THR A 307 13.46 -5.34 -14.21
CA THR A 307 12.65 -4.29 -13.58
C THR A 307 11.39 -4.87 -12.96
N ALA A 308 10.67 -5.72 -13.70
CA ALA A 308 9.47 -6.39 -13.21
C ALA A 308 9.74 -7.21 -11.93
N GLU A 309 10.84 -7.97 -11.89
CA GLU A 309 11.23 -8.73 -10.69
C GLU A 309 11.51 -7.83 -9.49
N ILE A 310 12.19 -6.69 -9.70
CA ILE A 310 12.45 -5.74 -8.62
C ILE A 310 11.15 -5.17 -8.09
N VAL A 311 10.28 -4.69 -8.96
CA VAL A 311 8.99 -4.08 -8.58
C VAL A 311 8.06 -5.11 -7.93
N ALA A 312 7.99 -6.33 -8.47
CA ALA A 312 7.11 -7.39 -7.98
C ALA A 312 7.45 -7.84 -6.56
N THR A 313 8.74 -7.96 -6.22
CA THR A 313 9.15 -8.59 -4.94
C THR A 313 10.30 -7.87 -4.25
N LYS A 314 11.42 -7.60 -4.95
CA LYS A 314 12.67 -7.23 -4.30
C LYS A 314 12.61 -5.86 -3.62
N ALA A 315 11.93 -4.90 -4.25
CA ALA A 315 11.82 -3.54 -3.71
C ALA A 315 11.06 -3.54 -2.37
N ALA A 316 9.90 -4.23 -2.31
CA ALA A 316 9.14 -4.36 -1.08
C ALA A 316 9.94 -5.08 0.02
N TRP A 317 10.59 -6.20 -0.31
CA TRP A 317 11.42 -6.93 0.64
C TRP A 317 12.55 -6.06 1.20
N LYS A 318 13.28 -5.36 0.33
CA LYS A 318 14.38 -4.47 0.73
C LYS A 318 13.90 -3.32 1.61
N LEU A 319 12.76 -2.71 1.26
CA LEU A 319 12.17 -1.62 2.04
C LEU A 319 11.78 -2.08 3.46
N LEU A 320 11.10 -3.21 3.58
CA LEU A 320 10.57 -3.72 4.83
C LEU A 320 11.65 -4.27 5.77
N PHE A 321 12.65 -4.96 5.22
CA PHE A 321 13.58 -5.75 6.03
C PHE A 321 15.04 -5.29 5.92
N ASN A 322 15.34 -4.34 5.03
CA ASN A 322 16.70 -3.87 4.73
C ASN A 322 17.67 -5.00 4.35
N GLU A 323 17.16 -6.05 3.74
CA GLU A 323 17.88 -7.24 3.30
C GLU A 323 17.63 -7.49 1.81
N ASP A 324 18.51 -8.22 1.16
CA ASP A 324 18.25 -8.74 -0.18
C ASP A 324 17.41 -10.03 -0.10
N LEU A 325 16.52 -10.21 -1.08
CA LEU A 325 15.63 -11.36 -1.14
C LEU A 325 16.36 -12.59 -1.69
#